data_b53d08659d145372dcabcfb63a29112f
#
_entry.id   b53d08659d145372dcabcfb63a29112f
#
_cell.length_a   1.000
_cell.length_b   1.000
_cell.length_c   1.000
_cell.angle_alpha   90.00
_cell.angle_beta   90.00
_cell.angle_gamma   90.00
#
_symmetry.space_group_name_H-M   'P 1'
#
loop_
_entity.id
_entity.type
_entity.pdbx_description
1 polymer ?
#
loop_
_entity_poly.entity_id
_entity_poly.type
_entity_poly.pdbx_seq_one_letter_code
_entity_poly.pdbx_strand_id
1 'polypeptide(L)'
;MKKYRKTGSIKRQTIALLYHYVPKSITDEYFSKEHSVVDNQTDEIVHYMHRLFQRRGFRVQIIKVTPDDLSNLKKLKADFVFNLVDSKAMELQIARILGRLRIPYSGSSFEAIQTSNNKLRTKRMFEKSTLPTPAYTTIGIHERLKRSLIPGKFPVIVKPAYEHCSIGISNNSIATNYAHFKEIVRRLRVKHHQTLLVEEFIPGKELQVTVLEMKNKTVALPIAEIAFRNRAKNKWNIYGFDEKWSKNLPVYKSCHFVAPPKKLKNDIDTQIKKDSIRAFYALGLRDYARFDLRYNPKLRQWYFLEANANAGFDPDPRDAMTASIRAHGMTMDDFVLQIVNNSIH
;
A
#
# COMPACT_ATOMS: atom_id res chain seq x y z
N MET A 1 -3.71 33.61 -5.41
CA MET A 1 -4.91 33.16 -6.13
C MET A 1 -4.82 33.60 -7.60
N LYS A 2 -4.37 32.73 -8.49
CA LYS A 2 -4.38 33.01 -9.95
C LYS A 2 -5.72 32.54 -10.51
N LYS A 3 -6.51 33.47 -11.02
CA LYS A 3 -7.77 33.23 -11.72
C LYS A 3 -7.51 32.41 -13.00
N TYR A 4 -8.08 31.21 -13.08
CA TYR A 4 -8.19 30.49 -14.35
C TYR A 4 -9.05 31.28 -15.32
N ARG A 5 -8.45 31.76 -16.42
CA ARG A 5 -9.19 32.39 -17.53
C ARG A 5 -10.01 31.30 -18.23
N LYS A 6 -11.33 31.56 -18.31
CA LYS A 6 -12.24 30.87 -19.22
C LYS A 6 -11.88 31.27 -20.66
N THR A 7 -11.40 30.30 -21.46
CA THR A 7 -11.36 30.50 -22.92
C THR A 7 -11.71 29.16 -23.58
N GLY A 8 -12.78 29.18 -24.36
CA GLY A 8 -13.19 28.10 -25.25
C GLY A 8 -14.19 27.11 -24.61
N SER A 9 -15.16 26.66 -25.37
CA SER A 9 -16.07 25.55 -25.01
C SER A 9 -15.27 24.30 -24.77
N ILE A 10 -14.80 24.11 -23.54
CA ILE A 10 -14.07 22.90 -23.11
C ILE A 10 -15.10 21.78 -23.13
N LYS A 11 -14.98 20.88 -24.13
CA LYS A 11 -15.69 19.61 -24.12
C LYS A 11 -15.46 18.99 -22.76
N ARG A 12 -16.49 18.85 -21.93
CA ARG A 12 -16.36 18.32 -20.56
C ARG A 12 -15.73 16.94 -20.64
N GLN A 13 -14.50 16.80 -20.17
CA GLN A 13 -13.78 15.52 -20.15
C GLN A 13 -14.53 14.54 -19.25
N THR A 14 -14.57 13.29 -19.68
CA THR A 14 -15.26 12.21 -18.98
C THR A 14 -14.23 11.39 -18.21
N ILE A 15 -14.39 11.32 -16.89
CA ILE A 15 -13.62 10.42 -16.02
C ILE A 15 -14.45 9.18 -15.73
N ALA A 16 -13.89 8.00 -16.04
CA ALA A 16 -14.41 6.74 -15.55
C ALA A 16 -13.80 6.46 -14.16
N LEU A 17 -14.61 6.49 -13.13
CA LEU A 17 -14.25 6.15 -11.76
C LEU A 17 -14.45 4.66 -11.55
N LEU A 18 -13.36 3.91 -11.61
CA LEU A 18 -13.37 2.45 -11.56
C LEU A 18 -13.13 1.96 -10.13
N TYR A 19 -14.03 1.14 -9.61
CA TYR A 19 -13.89 0.52 -8.29
C TYR A 19 -14.36 -0.94 -8.32
N HIS A 20 -13.93 -1.70 -7.33
CA HIS A 20 -14.23 -3.12 -7.26
C HIS A 20 -15.30 -3.45 -6.22
N TYR A 21 -15.93 -4.58 -6.45
CA TYR A 21 -16.77 -5.27 -5.48
C TYR A 21 -16.51 -6.77 -5.58
N VAL A 22 -16.15 -7.38 -4.46
CA VAL A 22 -15.95 -8.83 -4.40
C VAL A 22 -17.16 -9.44 -3.68
N PRO A 23 -18.01 -10.22 -4.38
CA PRO A 23 -19.15 -10.91 -3.75
C PRO A 23 -18.70 -11.84 -2.62
N LYS A 24 -19.49 -11.94 -1.56
CA LYS A 24 -19.16 -12.83 -0.42
C LYS A 24 -18.96 -14.29 -0.84
N SER A 25 -19.72 -14.78 -1.82
CA SER A 25 -19.56 -16.13 -2.35
C SER A 25 -18.14 -16.39 -2.87
N ILE A 26 -17.50 -15.40 -3.51
CA ILE A 26 -16.13 -15.54 -4.01
C ILE A 26 -15.13 -15.41 -2.84
N THR A 27 -15.38 -14.52 -1.87
CA THR A 27 -14.50 -14.38 -0.70
C THR A 27 -14.51 -15.61 0.20
N ASP A 28 -15.64 -16.29 0.33
CA ASP A 28 -15.76 -17.48 1.17
C ASP A 28 -15.11 -18.73 0.52
N GLU A 29 -15.04 -18.79 -0.82
CA GLU A 29 -14.47 -19.92 -1.56
C GLU A 29 -12.95 -19.80 -1.76
N TYR A 30 -12.44 -18.59 -2.08
CA TYR A 30 -11.04 -18.37 -2.47
C TYR A 30 -10.23 -17.55 -1.47
N PHE A 31 -10.88 -16.86 -0.52
CA PHE A 31 -10.23 -15.92 0.40
C PHE A 31 -10.68 -16.15 1.83
N SER A 32 -9.79 -15.86 2.78
CA SER A 32 -10.14 -15.87 4.20
C SER A 32 -11.10 -14.72 4.55
N LYS A 33 -11.77 -14.83 5.73
CA LYS A 33 -12.57 -13.72 6.28
C LYS A 33 -11.84 -12.38 6.36
N GLU A 34 -10.51 -12.40 6.45
CA GLU A 34 -9.66 -11.22 6.45
C GLU A 34 -9.76 -10.46 5.13
N HIS A 35 -9.81 -11.14 3.99
CA HIS A 35 -9.96 -10.51 2.68
C HIS A 35 -11.32 -9.81 2.53
N SER A 36 -12.40 -10.41 3.01
CA SER A 36 -13.74 -9.79 2.93
C SER A 36 -13.84 -8.47 3.71
N VAL A 37 -13.05 -8.32 4.77
CA VAL A 37 -12.99 -7.07 5.56
C VAL A 37 -12.22 -5.99 4.79
N VAL A 38 -11.18 -6.37 4.07
CA VAL A 38 -10.31 -5.45 3.32
C VAL A 38 -10.99 -4.97 2.04
N ASP A 39 -11.60 -5.88 1.28
CA ASP A 39 -12.08 -5.62 -0.09
C ASP A 39 -13.38 -4.80 -0.18
N ASN A 40 -14.10 -4.56 0.92
CA ASN A 40 -15.44 -3.95 0.86
C ASN A 40 -15.52 -2.53 1.48
N GLN A 41 -14.43 -1.78 1.57
CA GLN A 41 -14.43 -0.42 2.16
C GLN A 41 -14.46 0.74 1.15
N THR A 42 -14.86 0.49 -0.09
CA THR A 42 -14.68 1.46 -1.20
C THR A 42 -15.85 2.43 -1.40
N ASP A 43 -17.03 2.19 -0.87
CA ASP A 43 -18.22 3.03 -1.21
C ASP A 43 -18.07 4.50 -0.78
N GLU A 44 -17.54 4.78 0.41
CA GLU A 44 -17.35 6.15 0.89
C GLU A 44 -16.36 6.93 0.04
N ILE A 45 -15.25 6.30 -0.37
CA ILE A 45 -14.24 6.94 -1.21
C ILE A 45 -14.74 7.16 -2.64
N VAL A 46 -15.54 6.24 -3.18
CA VAL A 46 -16.17 6.40 -4.50
C VAL A 46 -17.09 7.63 -4.51
N HIS A 47 -17.94 7.78 -3.49
CA HIS A 47 -18.82 8.95 -3.35
C HIS A 47 -18.03 10.24 -3.16
N TYR A 48 -16.94 10.21 -2.41
CA TYR A 48 -16.04 11.36 -2.24
C TYR A 48 -15.44 11.78 -3.58
N MET A 49 -14.82 10.85 -4.32
CA MET A 49 -14.19 11.11 -5.62
C MET A 49 -15.20 11.57 -6.67
N HIS A 50 -16.38 10.97 -6.70
CA HIS A 50 -17.46 11.38 -7.59
C HIS A 50 -17.82 12.87 -7.39
N ARG A 51 -18.08 13.28 -6.13
CA ARG A 51 -18.38 14.68 -5.81
C ARG A 51 -17.21 15.61 -6.12
N LEU A 52 -15.98 15.18 -5.88
CA LEU A 52 -14.78 15.96 -6.22
C LEU A 52 -14.72 16.24 -7.71
N PHE A 53 -14.79 15.22 -8.55
CA PHE A 53 -14.68 15.39 -10.01
C PHE A 53 -15.84 16.19 -10.60
N GLN A 54 -17.06 16.00 -10.09
CA GLN A 54 -18.22 16.83 -10.53
C GLN A 54 -18.01 18.30 -10.19
N ARG A 55 -17.57 18.64 -8.97
CA ARG A 55 -17.27 20.04 -8.58
C ARG A 55 -16.18 20.67 -9.44
N ARG A 56 -15.26 19.85 -9.98
CA ARG A 56 -14.19 20.29 -10.88
C ARG A 56 -14.63 20.37 -12.35
N GLY A 57 -15.89 20.05 -12.65
CA GLY A 57 -16.48 20.20 -13.98
C GLY A 57 -16.32 18.98 -14.90
N PHE A 58 -15.82 17.86 -14.39
CA PHE A 58 -15.76 16.61 -15.14
C PHE A 58 -17.14 15.95 -15.26
N ARG A 59 -17.36 15.21 -16.34
CA ARG A 59 -18.41 14.21 -16.41
C ARG A 59 -17.88 12.93 -15.78
N VAL A 60 -18.62 12.33 -14.84
CA VAL A 60 -18.15 11.14 -14.12
C VAL A 60 -19.03 9.94 -14.44
N GLN A 61 -18.41 8.85 -14.84
CA GLN A 61 -19.03 7.53 -14.98
C GLN A 61 -18.50 6.64 -13.84
N ILE A 62 -19.37 6.23 -12.93
CA ILE A 62 -19.02 5.28 -11.87
C ILE A 62 -19.14 3.88 -12.44
N ILE A 63 -18.04 3.11 -12.40
CA ILE A 63 -17.98 1.75 -12.94
C ILE A 63 -17.61 0.79 -11.83
N LYS A 64 -18.59 0.02 -11.40
CA LYS A 64 -18.42 -1.09 -10.47
C LYS A 64 -17.95 -2.32 -11.24
N VAL A 65 -16.89 -2.94 -10.80
CA VAL A 65 -16.30 -4.12 -11.43
C VAL A 65 -16.37 -5.30 -10.47
N THR A 66 -16.81 -6.42 -11.00
CA THR A 66 -16.75 -7.73 -10.35
C THR A 66 -15.82 -8.65 -11.14
N PRO A 67 -15.36 -9.78 -10.61
CA PRO A 67 -14.56 -10.75 -11.36
C PRO A 67 -15.21 -11.19 -12.67
N ASP A 68 -16.55 -11.26 -12.72
CA ASP A 68 -17.31 -11.71 -13.89
C ASP A 68 -17.45 -10.63 -14.97
N ASP A 69 -17.32 -9.35 -14.62
CA ASP A 69 -17.57 -8.20 -15.50
C ASP A 69 -16.33 -7.66 -16.22
N LEU A 70 -15.16 -8.23 -15.98
CA LEU A 70 -13.89 -7.71 -16.49
C LEU A 70 -13.87 -7.54 -18.02
N SER A 71 -14.58 -8.38 -18.76
CA SER A 71 -14.67 -8.32 -20.23
C SER A 71 -15.35 -7.03 -20.71
N ASN A 72 -16.28 -6.47 -19.93
CA ASN A 72 -17.02 -5.25 -20.25
C ASN A 72 -16.14 -4.00 -20.28
N LEU A 73 -15.04 -4.01 -19.56
CA LEU A 73 -14.06 -2.91 -19.56
C LEU A 73 -13.45 -2.66 -20.95
N LYS A 74 -13.41 -3.66 -21.83
CA LYS A 74 -12.92 -3.49 -23.21
C LYS A 74 -13.77 -2.51 -24.04
N LYS A 75 -15.01 -2.24 -23.62
CA LYS A 75 -15.95 -1.30 -24.28
C LYS A 75 -15.95 0.07 -23.62
N LEU A 76 -15.08 0.30 -22.65
CA LEU A 76 -15.01 1.56 -21.90
C LEU A 76 -14.71 2.74 -22.83
N LYS A 77 -15.48 3.82 -22.66
CA LYS A 77 -15.28 5.10 -23.36
C LYS A 77 -15.18 6.21 -22.31
N ALA A 78 -13.97 6.70 -22.10
CA ALA A 78 -13.68 7.82 -21.20
C ALA A 78 -12.42 8.53 -21.70
N ASP A 79 -12.22 9.76 -21.27
CA ASP A 79 -10.99 10.51 -21.55
C ASP A 79 -9.88 10.15 -20.55
N PHE A 80 -10.29 9.66 -19.37
CA PHE A 80 -9.38 9.21 -18.30
C PHE A 80 -10.06 8.16 -17.41
N VAL A 81 -9.29 7.20 -16.89
CA VAL A 81 -9.77 6.23 -15.90
C VAL A 81 -9.11 6.52 -14.56
N PHE A 82 -9.90 6.89 -13.55
CA PHE A 82 -9.41 6.92 -12.18
C PHE A 82 -9.65 5.56 -11.53
N ASN A 83 -8.55 4.82 -11.29
CA ASN A 83 -8.58 3.44 -10.83
C ASN A 83 -8.45 3.35 -9.31
N LEU A 84 -9.53 2.91 -8.64
CA LEU A 84 -9.58 2.63 -7.21
C LEU A 84 -9.51 1.13 -6.88
N VAL A 85 -9.18 0.30 -7.87
CA VAL A 85 -9.14 -1.15 -7.67
C VAL A 85 -7.81 -1.54 -7.02
N ASP A 86 -7.87 -2.01 -5.79
CA ASP A 86 -6.74 -2.54 -5.01
C ASP A 86 -7.00 -3.97 -4.47
N SER A 87 -8.05 -4.63 -4.98
CA SER A 87 -8.38 -6.00 -4.61
C SER A 87 -7.38 -7.01 -5.18
N LYS A 88 -6.87 -7.89 -4.33
CA LYS A 88 -5.99 -9.00 -4.70
C LYS A 88 -6.55 -9.85 -5.84
N ALA A 89 -7.87 -10.02 -5.89
CA ALA A 89 -8.54 -10.82 -6.92
C ALA A 89 -8.47 -10.20 -8.31
N MET A 90 -8.48 -8.87 -8.41
CA MET A 90 -8.75 -8.18 -9.68
C MET A 90 -7.68 -7.18 -10.11
N GLU A 91 -6.90 -6.59 -9.19
CA GLU A 91 -6.02 -5.45 -9.51
C GLU A 91 -5.04 -5.73 -10.66
N LEU A 92 -4.42 -6.92 -10.71
CA LEU A 92 -3.52 -7.30 -11.80
C LEU A 92 -4.23 -7.44 -13.14
N GLN A 93 -5.44 -8.02 -13.14
CA GLN A 93 -6.23 -8.17 -14.36
C GLN A 93 -6.71 -6.82 -14.87
N ILE A 94 -7.17 -5.96 -13.97
CA ILE A 94 -7.58 -4.58 -14.28
C ILE A 94 -6.40 -3.79 -14.86
N ALA A 95 -5.24 -3.79 -14.21
CA ALA A 95 -4.06 -3.08 -14.72
C ALA A 95 -3.66 -3.56 -16.12
N ARG A 96 -3.73 -4.87 -16.38
CA ARG A 96 -3.48 -5.44 -17.71
C ARG A 96 -4.49 -4.98 -18.76
N ILE A 97 -5.78 -4.90 -18.38
CA ILE A 97 -6.84 -4.41 -19.28
C ILE A 97 -6.64 -2.92 -19.57
N LEU A 98 -6.45 -2.10 -18.52
CA LEU A 98 -6.25 -0.67 -18.65
C LEU A 98 -5.04 -0.34 -19.53
N GLY A 99 -3.93 -1.06 -19.36
CA GLY A 99 -2.74 -0.89 -20.20
C GLY A 99 -2.99 -1.18 -21.71
N ARG A 100 -4.05 -1.92 -22.06
CA ARG A 100 -4.42 -2.23 -23.45
C ARG A 100 -5.46 -1.28 -24.06
N LEU A 101 -6.18 -0.53 -23.23
CA LEU A 101 -7.30 0.31 -23.69
C LEU A 101 -6.87 1.60 -24.39
N ARG A 102 -5.60 1.99 -24.34
CA ARG A 102 -5.09 3.27 -24.85
C ARG A 102 -5.81 4.50 -24.25
N ILE A 103 -6.46 4.33 -23.11
CA ILE A 103 -7.05 5.42 -22.32
C ILE A 103 -6.07 5.71 -21.18
N PRO A 104 -5.68 6.97 -20.94
CA PRO A 104 -4.88 7.33 -19.78
C PRO A 104 -5.58 6.89 -18.49
N TYR A 105 -4.82 6.36 -17.52
CA TYR A 105 -5.37 5.89 -16.25
C TYR A 105 -4.43 6.18 -15.08
N SER A 106 -5.00 6.37 -13.89
CA SER A 106 -4.27 6.61 -12.66
C SER A 106 -3.60 5.35 -12.14
N GLY A 107 -2.43 5.54 -11.51
CA GLY A 107 -1.68 4.50 -10.85
C GLY A 107 -0.70 3.75 -11.74
N SER A 108 -0.07 2.75 -11.18
CA SER A 108 1.06 2.05 -11.76
C SER A 108 0.68 1.04 -12.83
N SER A 109 1.65 0.65 -13.67
CA SER A 109 1.48 -0.36 -14.71
C SER A 109 1.28 -1.76 -14.14
N PHE A 110 0.82 -2.68 -14.99
CA PHE A 110 0.69 -4.11 -14.64
C PHE A 110 2.00 -4.68 -14.07
N GLU A 111 3.15 -4.39 -14.69
CA GLU A 111 4.46 -4.90 -14.29
C GLU A 111 4.88 -4.35 -12.92
N ALA A 112 4.64 -3.07 -12.67
CA ALA A 112 4.93 -2.43 -11.40
C ALA A 112 4.05 -2.97 -10.27
N ILE A 113 2.73 -3.13 -10.52
CA ILE A 113 1.80 -3.74 -9.56
C ILE A 113 2.17 -5.21 -9.31
N GLN A 114 2.48 -5.99 -10.35
CA GLN A 114 2.90 -7.38 -10.20
C GLN A 114 4.17 -7.51 -9.36
N THR A 115 5.08 -6.54 -9.48
CA THR A 115 6.31 -6.51 -8.68
C THR A 115 6.03 -6.13 -7.24
N SER A 116 5.24 -5.09 -7.00
CA SER A 116 4.91 -4.61 -5.65
C SER A 116 4.08 -5.63 -4.85
N ASN A 117 3.18 -6.37 -5.50
CA ASN A 117 2.36 -7.40 -4.85
C ASN A 117 3.13 -8.68 -4.49
N ASN A 118 4.36 -8.80 -4.94
CA ASN A 118 5.22 -9.91 -4.60
C ASN A 118 6.38 -9.42 -3.73
N LYS A 119 6.27 -9.63 -2.40
CA LYS A 119 7.29 -9.19 -1.44
C LYS A 119 8.70 -9.65 -1.79
N LEU A 120 8.84 -10.83 -2.39
CA LEU A 120 10.16 -11.37 -2.78
C LEU A 120 10.73 -10.62 -3.99
N ARG A 121 9.89 -10.28 -4.97
CA ARG A 121 10.31 -9.47 -6.12
C ARG A 121 10.67 -8.05 -5.69
N THR A 122 9.84 -7.44 -4.84
CA THR A 122 10.08 -6.10 -4.29
C THR A 122 11.42 -6.04 -3.54
N LYS A 123 11.70 -7.02 -2.67
CA LYS A 123 12.97 -7.09 -1.94
C LYS A 123 14.18 -7.23 -2.86
N ARG A 124 14.11 -8.11 -3.87
CA ARG A 124 15.17 -8.24 -4.87
C ARG A 124 15.42 -6.92 -5.65
N MET A 125 14.36 -6.16 -5.91
CA MET A 125 14.50 -4.84 -6.54
C MET A 125 15.14 -3.84 -5.59
N PHE A 126 14.80 -3.85 -4.30
CA PHE A 126 15.47 -3.02 -3.29
C PHE A 126 16.97 -3.35 -3.22
N GLU A 127 17.35 -4.64 -3.15
CA GLU A 127 18.73 -5.08 -3.15
C GLU A 127 19.49 -4.65 -4.40
N LYS A 128 18.93 -4.87 -5.60
CA LYS A 128 19.53 -4.42 -6.87
C LYS A 128 19.76 -2.91 -6.94
N SER A 129 18.90 -2.15 -6.25
CA SER A 129 18.99 -0.69 -6.21
C SER A 129 19.78 -0.18 -5.00
N THR A 130 20.46 -1.06 -4.26
CA THR A 130 21.21 -0.72 -3.04
C THR A 130 20.36 0.02 -2.01
N LEU A 131 19.08 -0.36 -1.89
CA LEU A 131 18.16 0.15 -0.89
C LEU A 131 18.11 -0.82 0.30
N PRO A 132 18.16 -0.32 1.54
CA PRO A 132 18.21 -1.18 2.71
C PRO A 132 16.86 -1.92 2.90
N THR A 133 16.93 -3.23 3.02
CA THR A 133 15.78 -4.09 3.38
C THR A 133 16.25 -5.12 4.42
N PRO A 134 15.39 -5.59 5.36
CA PRO A 134 15.81 -6.59 6.33
C PRO A 134 16.36 -7.84 5.65
N ALA A 135 17.36 -8.48 6.25
CA ALA A 135 17.80 -9.80 5.83
C ALA A 135 16.62 -10.77 5.83
N TYR A 136 16.51 -11.61 4.82
CA TYR A 136 15.35 -12.49 4.66
C TYR A 136 15.69 -13.84 4.04
N THR A 137 14.82 -14.81 4.29
CA THR A 137 14.77 -16.10 3.63
C THR A 137 13.34 -16.43 3.26
N THR A 138 13.16 -17.48 2.48
CA THR A 138 11.83 -17.99 2.11
C THR A 138 11.65 -19.42 2.57
N ILE A 139 10.41 -19.80 2.82
CA ILE A 139 10.05 -21.16 3.18
C ILE A 139 8.92 -21.63 2.28
N GLY A 140 9.19 -22.62 1.44
CA GLY A 140 8.18 -23.28 0.63
C GLY A 140 7.14 -24.04 1.46
N ILE A 141 5.98 -24.35 0.89
CA ILE A 141 4.84 -24.96 1.60
C ILE A 141 5.26 -26.29 2.26
N HIS A 142 6.02 -27.12 1.55
CA HIS A 142 6.44 -28.45 2.00
C HIS A 142 7.92 -28.51 2.44
N GLU A 143 8.60 -27.38 2.47
CA GLU A 143 10.01 -27.33 2.80
C GLU A 143 10.28 -27.73 4.26
N ARG A 144 11.27 -28.61 4.47
CA ARG A 144 11.70 -29.02 5.81
C ARG A 144 12.32 -27.84 6.56
N LEU A 145 11.86 -27.61 7.79
CA LEU A 145 12.38 -26.52 8.62
C LEU A 145 13.79 -26.82 9.13
N LYS A 146 14.71 -25.89 8.89
CA LYS A 146 16.10 -25.93 9.32
C LYS A 146 16.46 -24.60 9.99
N ARG A 147 17.48 -24.60 10.86
CA ARG A 147 17.99 -23.38 11.50
C ARG A 147 18.57 -22.38 10.49
N SER A 148 19.11 -22.86 9.37
CA SER A 148 19.63 -22.04 8.27
C SER A 148 18.56 -21.18 7.57
N LEU A 149 17.27 -21.43 7.82
CA LEU A 149 16.18 -20.59 7.33
C LEU A 149 15.95 -19.33 8.20
N ILE A 150 16.72 -19.16 9.27
CA ILE A 150 16.67 -17.94 10.10
C ILE A 150 17.66 -16.93 9.52
N PRO A 151 17.20 -15.78 9.00
CA PRO A 151 18.08 -14.74 8.48
C PRO A 151 18.76 -14.02 9.67
N GLY A 152 20.02 -14.35 9.92
CA GLY A 152 20.79 -13.77 11.03
C GLY A 152 20.39 -14.34 12.40
N LYS A 153 19.82 -13.53 13.27
CA LYS A 153 19.45 -13.86 14.65
C LYS A 153 18.00 -13.52 15.00
N PHE A 154 17.49 -14.12 16.05
CA PHE A 154 16.18 -13.74 16.62
C PHE A 154 16.22 -12.34 17.25
N PRO A 155 15.06 -11.61 17.25
CA PRO A 155 13.76 -12.03 16.75
C PRO A 155 13.64 -11.96 15.22
N VAL A 156 12.82 -12.83 14.64
CA VAL A 156 12.44 -12.80 13.23
C VAL A 156 10.93 -12.71 13.10
N ILE A 157 10.44 -12.09 12.00
CA ILE A 157 9.03 -12.09 11.65
C ILE A 157 8.79 -13.08 10.51
N VAL A 158 7.71 -13.85 10.62
CA VAL A 158 7.26 -14.78 9.57
C VAL A 158 5.93 -14.25 9.02
N LYS A 159 5.83 -14.12 7.71
CA LYS A 159 4.63 -13.58 7.05
C LYS A 159 4.37 -14.28 5.71
N PRO A 160 3.12 -14.32 5.23
CA PRO A 160 2.81 -14.80 3.89
C PRO A 160 3.49 -13.90 2.84
N ALA A 161 4.07 -14.54 1.79
CA ALA A 161 4.86 -13.82 0.78
C ALA A 161 4.01 -13.01 -0.20
N TYR A 162 2.74 -13.41 -0.39
CA TYR A 162 1.85 -12.87 -1.43
C TYR A 162 0.59 -12.21 -0.86
N GLU A 163 0.53 -11.98 0.46
CA GLU A 163 -0.55 -11.23 1.08
C GLU A 163 -0.19 -9.76 1.26
N HIS A 164 -1.23 -8.89 1.25
CA HIS A 164 -1.12 -7.48 1.57
C HIS A 164 -2.08 -7.08 2.70
N CYS A 165 -2.18 -5.79 3.00
CA CYS A 165 -3.08 -5.28 4.04
C CYS A 165 -2.88 -5.90 5.43
N SER A 166 -1.65 -6.31 5.76
CA SER A 166 -1.28 -6.98 7.02
C SER A 166 -1.97 -8.34 7.25
N ILE A 167 -2.55 -8.96 6.22
CA ILE A 167 -3.15 -10.30 6.33
C ILE A 167 -2.08 -11.30 6.78
N GLY A 168 -2.37 -12.05 7.84
CA GLY A 168 -1.46 -13.02 8.45
C GLY A 168 -0.35 -12.40 9.31
N ILE A 169 -0.38 -11.08 9.57
CA ILE A 169 0.60 -10.37 10.40
C ILE A 169 -0.04 -9.94 11.73
N SER A 170 0.60 -10.35 12.82
CA SER A 170 0.24 -9.95 14.19
C SER A 170 1.47 -10.02 15.09
N ASN A 171 1.34 -9.67 16.36
CA ASN A 171 2.40 -9.90 17.35
C ASN A 171 2.83 -11.38 17.42
N ASN A 172 1.91 -12.30 17.15
CA ASN A 172 2.18 -13.74 17.10
C ASN A 172 2.90 -14.20 15.81
N SER A 173 3.28 -13.27 14.93
CA SER A 173 4.11 -13.54 13.76
C SER A 173 5.60 -13.36 14.03
N ILE A 174 5.99 -12.88 15.25
CA ILE A 174 7.37 -12.62 15.63
C ILE A 174 7.90 -13.76 16.52
N ALA A 175 8.87 -14.48 16.00
CA ALA A 175 9.55 -15.55 16.72
C ALA A 175 10.76 -15.01 17.49
N THR A 176 10.90 -15.40 18.74
CA THR A 176 12.05 -15.07 19.60
C THR A 176 13.03 -16.21 19.79
N ASN A 177 12.66 -17.43 19.34
CA ASN A 177 13.46 -18.62 19.36
C ASN A 177 13.00 -19.64 18.29
N TYR A 178 13.76 -20.71 18.10
CA TYR A 178 13.49 -21.69 17.07
C TYR A 178 12.21 -22.53 17.30
N ALA A 179 11.85 -22.79 18.54
CA ALA A 179 10.60 -23.51 18.86
C ALA A 179 9.38 -22.67 18.44
N HIS A 180 9.37 -21.40 18.84
CA HIS A 180 8.33 -20.44 18.45
C HIS A 180 8.29 -20.22 16.93
N PHE A 181 9.45 -20.14 16.26
CA PHE A 181 9.52 -20.07 14.80
C PHE A 181 8.82 -21.26 14.13
N LYS A 182 9.09 -22.50 14.57
CA LYS A 182 8.43 -23.70 14.02
C LYS A 182 6.91 -23.66 14.18
N GLU A 183 6.43 -23.21 15.32
CA GLU A 183 5.00 -23.06 15.60
C GLU A 183 4.34 -22.05 14.65
N ILE A 184 4.93 -20.87 14.50
CA ILE A 184 4.41 -19.82 13.60
C ILE A 184 4.37 -20.31 12.15
N VAL A 185 5.46 -20.93 11.66
CA VAL A 185 5.51 -21.45 10.30
C VAL A 185 4.43 -22.50 10.07
N ARG A 186 4.24 -23.43 11.01
CA ARG A 186 3.20 -24.47 10.90
C ARG A 186 1.81 -23.86 10.81
N ARG A 187 1.49 -22.90 11.69
CA ARG A 187 0.20 -22.19 11.71
C ARG A 187 -0.06 -21.42 10.41
N LEU A 188 0.94 -20.66 9.92
CA LEU A 188 0.78 -19.86 8.72
C LEU A 188 0.70 -20.71 7.44
N ARG A 189 1.40 -21.83 7.37
CA ARG A 189 1.27 -22.77 6.25
C ARG A 189 -0.14 -23.35 6.13
N VAL A 190 -0.71 -23.79 7.27
CA VAL A 190 -2.08 -24.33 7.31
C VAL A 190 -3.10 -23.25 6.89
N LYS A 191 -2.92 -22.02 7.34
CA LYS A 191 -3.87 -20.95 7.10
C LYS A 191 -3.80 -20.40 5.67
N HIS A 192 -2.61 -20.23 5.12
CA HIS A 192 -2.41 -19.46 3.89
C HIS A 192 -1.98 -20.29 2.67
N HIS A 193 -1.59 -21.53 2.84
CA HIS A 193 -1.20 -22.45 1.76
C HIS A 193 -0.24 -21.85 0.70
N GLN A 194 0.72 -21.03 1.14
CA GLN A 194 1.66 -20.35 0.25
C GLN A 194 3.07 -20.32 0.83
N THR A 195 4.04 -19.89 0.01
CA THR A 195 5.39 -19.56 0.46
C THR A 195 5.35 -18.51 1.57
N LEU A 196 6.16 -18.73 2.61
CA LEU A 196 6.35 -17.76 3.70
C LEU A 196 7.66 -17.01 3.51
N LEU A 197 7.64 -15.75 3.88
CA LEU A 197 8.82 -14.88 4.01
C LEU A 197 9.21 -14.81 5.48
N VAL A 198 10.47 -15.06 5.76
CA VAL A 198 11.08 -14.88 7.08
C VAL A 198 12.03 -13.71 7.00
N GLU A 199 11.86 -12.73 7.85
CA GLU A 199 12.71 -11.53 7.89
C GLU A 199 13.29 -11.31 9.28
N GLU A 200 14.48 -10.74 9.34
CA GLU A 200 14.96 -10.12 10.56
C GLU A 200 13.94 -9.09 11.05
N PHE A 201 13.53 -9.19 12.31
CA PHE A 201 12.62 -8.18 12.87
C PHE A 201 13.41 -6.96 13.33
N ILE A 202 13.18 -5.84 12.67
CA ILE A 202 13.84 -4.57 13.00
C ILE A 202 13.09 -3.89 14.14
N PRO A 203 13.68 -3.79 15.35
CA PRO A 203 13.05 -3.07 16.44
C PRO A 203 13.07 -1.56 16.19
N GLY A 204 12.05 -0.85 16.69
CA GLY A 204 11.97 0.61 16.57
C GLY A 204 10.64 1.10 16.03
N LYS A 205 10.69 2.10 15.15
CA LYS A 205 9.52 2.79 14.62
C LYS A 205 9.04 2.17 13.31
N GLU A 206 7.75 2.20 13.09
CA GLU A 206 7.14 1.89 11.81
C GLU A 206 6.76 3.19 11.11
N LEU A 207 7.26 3.36 9.89
CA LEU A 207 7.14 4.59 9.10
C LEU A 207 6.46 4.28 7.77
N GLN A 208 5.70 5.23 7.26
CA GLN A 208 5.13 5.20 5.92
C GLN A 208 5.55 6.46 5.15
N VAL A 209 5.95 6.28 3.90
CA VAL A 209 6.36 7.37 3.02
C VAL A 209 5.52 7.34 1.76
N THR A 210 4.72 8.37 1.56
CA THR A 210 3.99 8.57 0.30
C THR A 210 4.89 9.32 -0.67
N VAL A 211 5.05 8.77 -1.88
CA VAL A 211 5.71 9.41 -3.00
C VAL A 211 4.65 9.81 -4.01
N LEU A 212 4.72 11.05 -4.48
CA LEU A 212 3.83 11.64 -5.47
C LEU A 212 4.63 12.14 -6.67
N GLU A 213 4.26 11.70 -7.84
CA GLU A 213 4.75 12.25 -9.10
C GLU A 213 4.02 13.55 -9.42
N MET A 214 4.77 14.57 -9.78
CA MET A 214 4.27 15.86 -10.22
C MET A 214 4.87 16.15 -11.61
N LYS A 215 4.21 16.98 -12.41
CA LYS A 215 4.58 17.26 -13.82
C LYS A 215 6.10 17.41 -14.07
N ASN A 216 6.81 18.06 -13.14
CA ASN A 216 8.23 18.39 -13.31
C ASN A 216 9.15 17.76 -12.24
N LYS A 217 8.62 17.04 -11.29
CA LYS A 217 9.39 16.43 -10.18
C LYS A 217 8.62 15.34 -9.48
N THR A 218 9.31 14.39 -8.90
CA THR A 218 8.74 13.42 -7.94
C THR A 218 9.13 13.84 -6.53
N VAL A 219 8.16 13.85 -5.63
CA VAL A 219 8.33 14.28 -4.24
C VAL A 219 7.94 13.18 -3.27
N ALA A 220 8.73 13.01 -2.21
CA ALA A 220 8.31 12.25 -1.05
C ALA A 220 7.66 13.22 -0.05
N LEU A 221 6.41 12.95 0.29
CA LEU A 221 5.65 13.73 1.25
C LEU A 221 6.24 13.59 2.66
N PRO A 222 5.86 14.42 3.64
CA PRO A 222 6.25 14.23 5.03
C PRO A 222 5.99 12.81 5.50
N ILE A 223 6.98 12.20 6.12
CA ILE A 223 6.91 10.82 6.61
C ILE A 223 5.79 10.72 7.65
N ALA A 224 4.99 9.66 7.63
CA ALA A 224 4.05 9.32 8.68
C ALA A 224 4.65 8.23 9.59
N GLU A 225 4.62 8.44 10.90
CA GLU A 225 4.96 7.44 11.92
C GLU A 225 3.68 6.79 12.43
N ILE A 226 3.66 5.46 12.47
CA ILE A 226 2.62 4.71 13.18
C ILE A 226 3.01 4.66 14.65
N ALA A 227 2.35 5.48 15.46
CA ALA A 227 2.60 5.57 16.89
C ALA A 227 1.58 4.72 17.67
N PHE A 228 2.08 4.04 18.70
CA PHE A 228 1.29 3.13 19.55
C PHE A 228 1.18 3.72 20.96
N ARG A 229 -0.07 3.86 21.45
CA ARG A 229 -0.36 4.32 22.82
C ARG A 229 -0.74 3.12 23.69
N ASN A 230 -0.35 3.19 24.97
CA ASN A 230 -0.77 2.23 26.01
C ASN A 230 -0.52 0.76 25.65
N ARG A 231 0.53 0.47 24.89
CA ARG A 231 0.87 -0.90 24.53
C ARG A 231 1.52 -1.63 25.70
N ALA A 232 1.12 -2.88 25.94
CA ALA A 232 1.73 -3.70 26.98
C ALA A 232 3.23 -3.87 26.71
N LYS A 233 4.07 -3.86 27.76
CA LYS A 233 5.54 -3.93 27.68
C LYS A 233 6.08 -5.15 26.92
N ASN A 234 5.30 -6.24 26.89
CA ASN A 234 5.68 -7.50 26.21
C ASN A 234 5.17 -7.58 24.75
N LYS A 235 4.62 -6.51 24.20
CA LYS A 235 4.12 -6.47 22.81
C LYS A 235 5.06 -5.67 21.91
N TRP A 236 5.26 -6.19 20.70
CA TRP A 236 6.01 -5.51 19.65
C TRP A 236 5.19 -4.39 19.03
N ASN A 237 5.83 -3.28 18.71
CA ASN A 237 5.20 -2.19 17.96
C ASN A 237 5.17 -2.57 16.48
N ILE A 238 4.11 -3.23 16.05
CA ILE A 238 3.84 -3.58 14.66
C ILE A 238 2.40 -3.19 14.30
N TYR A 239 2.21 -2.80 13.07
CA TYR A 239 0.90 -2.48 12.50
C TYR A 239 0.35 -3.72 11.80
N GLY A 240 -0.13 -4.66 12.60
CA GLY A 240 -0.70 -5.93 12.15
C GLY A 240 -2.14 -5.79 11.67
N PHE A 241 -2.78 -6.93 11.42
CA PHE A 241 -4.14 -6.97 10.92
C PHE A 241 -5.14 -6.34 11.89
N ASP A 242 -5.09 -6.70 13.17
CA ASP A 242 -6.02 -6.18 14.17
C ASP A 242 -5.85 -4.69 14.42
N GLU A 243 -4.62 -4.20 14.41
CA GLU A 243 -4.31 -2.78 14.52
C GLU A 243 -4.88 -1.96 13.36
N LYS A 244 -5.03 -2.58 12.19
CA LYS A 244 -5.48 -1.91 10.96
C LYS A 244 -6.99 -2.04 10.73
N TRP A 245 -7.60 -3.17 11.04
CA TRP A 245 -8.93 -3.52 10.57
C TRP A 245 -9.95 -3.80 11.66
N SER A 246 -9.51 -4.23 12.85
CA SER A 246 -10.42 -4.67 13.91
C SER A 246 -10.92 -3.50 14.76
N LYS A 247 -11.80 -2.64 14.17
CA LYS A 247 -12.30 -1.37 14.76
C LYS A 247 -12.83 -1.53 16.20
N ASN A 248 -13.34 -2.70 16.55
CA ASN A 248 -13.90 -2.99 17.88
C ASN A 248 -12.83 -3.36 18.92
N LEU A 249 -11.58 -3.65 18.51
CA LEU A 249 -10.52 -4.05 19.43
C LEU A 249 -9.78 -2.82 20.00
N PRO A 250 -9.34 -2.89 21.28
CA PRO A 250 -8.53 -1.83 21.87
C PRO A 250 -7.24 -1.52 21.12
N VAL A 251 -6.63 -2.53 20.45
CA VAL A 251 -5.39 -2.36 19.66
C VAL A 251 -5.59 -1.43 18.48
N TYR A 252 -6.74 -1.44 17.82
CA TYR A 252 -7.10 -0.50 16.75
C TYR A 252 -7.06 0.96 17.26
N LYS A 253 -7.69 1.20 18.41
CA LYS A 253 -7.75 2.54 19.04
C LYS A 253 -6.40 3.01 19.61
N SER A 254 -5.48 2.08 19.84
CA SER A 254 -4.14 2.39 20.35
C SER A 254 -3.20 2.95 19.28
N CYS A 255 -3.51 2.73 18.00
CA CYS A 255 -2.70 3.21 16.87
C CYS A 255 -3.15 4.60 16.42
N HIS A 256 -2.19 5.46 16.10
CA HIS A 256 -2.43 6.76 15.50
C HIS A 256 -1.24 7.15 14.62
N PHE A 257 -1.50 8.01 13.65
CA PHE A 257 -0.49 8.48 12.72
C PHE A 257 0.00 9.88 13.08
N VAL A 258 1.30 10.10 12.94
CA VAL A 258 1.94 11.39 13.21
C VAL A 258 2.80 11.76 12.01
N ALA A 259 2.46 12.84 11.34
CA ALA A 259 3.23 13.37 10.21
C ALA A 259 3.50 14.89 10.42
N PRO A 260 4.76 15.34 10.40
CA PRO A 260 5.99 14.53 10.41
C PRO A 260 6.26 13.91 11.79
N PRO A 261 7.13 12.87 11.88
CA PRO A 261 7.50 12.22 13.14
C PRO A 261 8.25 13.19 14.07
N LYS A 262 7.78 13.33 15.31
CA LYS A 262 8.35 14.31 16.27
C LYS A 262 9.83 14.07 16.63
N LYS A 263 10.33 12.84 16.50
CA LYS A 263 11.68 12.44 16.95
C LYS A 263 12.51 11.82 15.82
N LEU A 264 12.25 12.18 14.58
CA LEU A 264 13.09 11.80 13.45
C LEU A 264 14.05 12.97 13.16
N LYS A 265 15.35 12.70 13.10
CA LYS A 265 16.34 13.74 12.76
C LYS A 265 16.24 14.14 11.29
N ASN A 266 16.48 15.39 10.98
CA ASN A 266 16.34 15.96 9.63
C ASN A 266 17.20 15.25 8.57
N ASP A 267 18.43 14.84 8.92
CA ASP A 267 19.30 14.10 8.03
C ASP A 267 18.72 12.71 7.66
N ILE A 268 18.15 12.01 8.64
CA ILE A 268 17.47 10.72 8.45
C ILE A 268 16.18 10.89 7.63
N ASP A 269 15.35 11.89 7.97
CA ASP A 269 14.14 12.23 7.20
C ASP A 269 14.47 12.47 5.73
N THR A 270 15.47 13.31 5.47
CA THR A 270 15.91 13.64 4.12
C THR A 270 16.40 12.41 3.35
N GLN A 271 17.17 11.54 3.99
CA GLN A 271 17.71 10.36 3.34
C GLN A 271 16.63 9.31 3.06
N ILE A 272 15.71 9.05 4.01
CA ILE A 272 14.56 8.16 3.79
C ILE A 272 13.73 8.65 2.60
N LYS A 273 13.45 9.94 2.51
CA LYS A 273 12.72 10.52 1.38
C LYS A 273 13.44 10.34 0.04
N LYS A 274 14.76 10.59 -0.01
CA LYS A 274 15.58 10.34 -1.20
C LYS A 274 15.52 8.88 -1.63
N ASP A 275 15.69 7.95 -0.67
CA ASP A 275 15.66 6.53 -0.95
C ASP A 275 14.26 6.05 -1.37
N SER A 276 13.19 6.65 -0.84
CA SER A 276 11.82 6.36 -1.28
C SER A 276 11.55 6.80 -2.72
N ILE A 277 12.10 7.93 -3.15
CA ILE A 277 12.04 8.36 -4.56
C ILE A 277 12.86 7.42 -5.45
N ARG A 278 14.04 6.98 -5.00
CA ARG A 278 14.83 5.96 -5.73
C ARG A 278 14.07 4.65 -5.86
N ALA A 279 13.41 4.20 -4.79
CA ALA A 279 12.59 3.00 -4.77
C ALA A 279 11.41 3.11 -5.75
N PHE A 280 10.77 4.28 -5.82
CA PHE A 280 9.67 4.57 -6.73
C PHE A 280 10.08 4.33 -8.20
N TYR A 281 11.20 4.90 -8.61
CA TYR A 281 11.71 4.70 -9.97
C TYR A 281 12.22 3.27 -10.21
N ALA A 282 12.92 2.68 -9.25
CA ALA A 282 13.46 1.32 -9.38
C ALA A 282 12.38 0.27 -9.58
N LEU A 283 11.20 0.47 -9.01
CA LEU A 283 10.04 -0.41 -9.16
C LEU A 283 9.16 -0.06 -10.37
N GLY A 284 9.50 0.99 -11.14
CA GLY A 284 8.71 1.45 -12.27
C GLY A 284 7.32 1.97 -11.86
N LEU A 285 7.20 2.51 -10.65
CA LEU A 285 5.95 3.06 -10.14
C LEU A 285 5.62 4.37 -10.84
N ARG A 286 4.34 4.73 -10.86
CA ARG A 286 3.82 5.91 -11.54
C ARG A 286 2.75 6.59 -10.69
N ASP A 287 2.57 7.88 -10.90
CA ASP A 287 1.63 8.76 -10.23
C ASP A 287 1.86 8.89 -8.73
N TYR A 288 1.67 7.82 -7.98
CA TYR A 288 1.89 7.79 -6.53
C TYR A 288 2.16 6.37 -6.03
N ALA A 289 2.79 6.28 -4.87
CA ALA A 289 2.97 5.02 -4.15
C ALA A 289 3.19 5.28 -2.67
N ARG A 290 2.98 4.26 -1.83
CA ARG A 290 3.34 4.28 -0.43
C ARG A 290 4.37 3.20 -0.13
N PHE A 291 5.42 3.57 0.59
CA PHE A 291 6.44 2.66 1.09
C PHE A 291 6.27 2.48 2.59
N ASP A 292 6.30 1.24 3.04
CA ASP A 292 6.25 0.88 4.45
C ASP A 292 7.66 0.48 4.92
N LEU A 293 8.15 1.12 6.00
CA LEU A 293 9.52 1.01 6.48
C LEU A 293 9.58 0.73 7.98
N ARG A 294 10.71 0.14 8.41
CA ARG A 294 11.12 0.11 9.82
C ARG A 294 12.34 1.00 10.01
N TYR A 295 12.34 1.80 11.07
CA TYR A 295 13.47 2.63 11.47
C TYR A 295 13.97 2.21 12.86
N ASN A 296 15.24 1.83 12.93
CA ASN A 296 15.92 1.55 14.19
C ASN A 296 16.65 2.81 14.68
N PRO A 297 16.14 3.50 15.72
CA PRO A 297 16.74 4.76 16.18
C PRO A 297 18.10 4.57 16.87
N LYS A 298 18.40 3.38 17.42
CA LYS A 298 19.70 3.09 18.05
C LYS A 298 20.81 2.97 17.00
N LEU A 299 20.52 2.32 15.87
CA LEU A 299 21.47 2.15 14.78
C LEU A 299 21.40 3.29 13.75
N ARG A 300 20.38 4.17 13.84
CA ARG A 300 20.07 5.22 12.86
C ARG A 300 19.91 4.65 11.43
N GLN A 301 19.31 3.46 11.32
CA GLN A 301 19.12 2.75 10.07
C GLN A 301 17.63 2.52 9.81
N TRP A 302 17.23 2.62 8.53
CA TRP A 302 15.90 2.31 8.06
C TRP A 302 15.93 1.16 7.08
N TYR A 303 14.80 0.47 6.95
CA TYR A 303 14.68 -0.71 6.11
C TYR A 303 13.33 -0.71 5.43
N PHE A 304 13.31 -0.82 4.10
CA PHE A 304 12.09 -0.97 3.33
C PHE A 304 11.49 -2.36 3.53
N LEU A 305 10.23 -2.41 3.89
CA LEU A 305 9.47 -3.65 4.08
C LEU A 305 8.71 -4.03 2.82
N GLU A 306 7.95 -3.07 2.26
CA GLU A 306 7.13 -3.27 1.07
C GLU A 306 6.85 -1.94 0.35
N ALA A 307 6.38 -2.06 -0.90
CA ALA A 307 5.90 -0.96 -1.71
C ALA A 307 4.44 -1.23 -2.08
N ASN A 308 3.60 -0.22 -1.98
CA ASN A 308 2.19 -0.27 -2.34
C ASN A 308 1.98 0.63 -3.56
N ALA A 309 1.89 0.01 -4.76
CA ALA A 309 1.81 0.70 -6.05
C ALA A 309 0.49 1.46 -6.24
N ASN A 310 -0.60 0.91 -5.71
CA ASN A 310 -1.92 1.52 -5.70
C ASN A 310 -2.42 1.59 -4.27
N ALA A 311 -1.74 2.38 -3.42
CA ALA A 311 -2.17 2.57 -2.04
C ALA A 311 -3.59 3.13 -2.00
N GLY A 312 -4.48 2.51 -1.23
CA GLY A 312 -5.87 2.93 -1.10
C GLY A 312 -5.99 4.38 -0.59
N PHE A 313 -7.01 5.06 -1.05
CA PHE A 313 -7.36 6.41 -0.60
C PHE A 313 -8.32 6.31 0.59
N ASP A 314 -8.01 7.02 1.66
CA ASP A 314 -8.93 7.19 2.78
C ASP A 314 -8.88 8.66 3.23
N PRO A 315 -9.99 9.43 3.11
CA PRO A 315 -10.02 10.82 3.56
C PRO A 315 -9.96 10.98 5.09
N ASP A 316 -10.03 9.87 5.85
CA ASP A 316 -9.91 9.89 7.30
C ASP A 316 -8.53 10.43 7.72
N PRO A 317 -8.48 11.47 8.57
CA PRO A 317 -7.22 12.00 9.10
C PRO A 317 -6.40 10.96 9.89
N ARG A 318 -6.98 9.83 10.22
CA ARG A 318 -6.31 8.70 10.85
C ARG A 318 -5.60 7.78 9.87
N ASP A 319 -5.70 8.02 8.56
CA ASP A 319 -4.89 7.34 7.55
C ASP A 319 -3.50 8.00 7.44
N ALA A 320 -2.48 7.18 7.24
CA ALA A 320 -1.10 7.67 7.18
C ALA A 320 -0.81 8.53 5.94
N MET A 321 -1.37 8.15 4.78
CA MET A 321 -1.20 8.91 3.55
C MET A 321 -1.91 10.26 3.66
N THR A 322 -3.12 10.29 4.21
CA THR A 322 -3.87 11.52 4.47
C THR A 322 -3.15 12.42 5.48
N ALA A 323 -2.55 11.86 6.53
CA ALA A 323 -1.72 12.63 7.46
C ALA A 323 -0.49 13.25 6.75
N SER A 324 0.17 12.50 5.86
CA SER A 324 1.31 12.98 5.05
C SER A 324 0.91 14.08 4.08
N ILE A 325 -0.23 13.94 3.38
CA ILE A 325 -0.78 14.92 2.46
C ILE A 325 -1.03 16.25 3.18
N ARG A 326 -1.72 16.19 4.32
CA ARG A 326 -2.00 17.39 5.15
C ARG A 326 -0.74 18.05 5.68
N ALA A 327 0.22 17.26 6.16
CA ALA A 327 1.50 17.78 6.64
C ALA A 327 2.34 18.43 5.52
N HIS A 328 2.09 18.07 4.26
CA HIS A 328 2.67 18.73 3.09
C HIS A 328 1.98 20.05 2.72
N GLY A 329 0.86 20.37 3.35
CA GLY A 329 0.05 21.54 3.02
C GLY A 329 -0.92 21.35 1.85
N MET A 330 -1.17 20.10 1.45
CA MET A 330 -2.14 19.72 0.42
C MET A 330 -3.44 19.22 1.05
N THR A 331 -4.55 19.40 0.35
CA THR A 331 -5.79 18.67 0.60
C THR A 331 -5.79 17.33 -0.14
N MET A 332 -6.68 16.42 0.23
CA MET A 332 -6.90 15.19 -0.55
C MET A 332 -7.37 15.51 -1.99
N ASP A 333 -8.19 16.58 -2.16
CA ASP A 333 -8.59 17.05 -3.48
C ASP A 333 -7.38 17.43 -4.33
N ASP A 334 -6.42 18.18 -3.77
CA ASP A 334 -5.20 18.59 -4.49
C ASP A 334 -4.36 17.39 -4.90
N PHE A 335 -4.23 16.41 -4.01
CA PHE A 335 -3.48 15.17 -4.27
C PHE A 335 -4.10 14.37 -5.42
N VAL A 336 -5.42 14.15 -5.37
CA VAL A 336 -6.17 13.42 -6.40
C VAL A 336 -6.10 14.14 -7.75
N LEU A 337 -6.29 15.46 -7.74
CA LEU A 337 -6.21 16.27 -8.97
C LEU A 337 -4.80 16.31 -9.55
N GLN A 338 -3.75 16.23 -8.72
CA GLN A 338 -2.40 16.11 -9.22
C GLN A 338 -2.20 14.80 -10.02
N ILE A 339 -2.75 13.69 -9.54
CA ILE A 339 -2.72 12.40 -10.26
C ILE A 339 -3.44 12.51 -11.61
N VAL A 340 -4.62 13.12 -11.62
CA VAL A 340 -5.38 13.36 -12.86
C VAL A 340 -4.58 14.25 -13.83
N ASN A 341 -3.96 15.31 -13.34
CA ASN A 341 -3.18 16.25 -14.15
C ASN A 341 -1.90 15.66 -14.73
N ASN A 342 -1.37 14.57 -14.16
CA ASN A 342 -0.20 13.89 -14.72
C ASN A 342 -0.51 13.19 -16.05
N SER A 343 -1.76 12.85 -16.29
CA SER A 343 -2.18 12.00 -17.42
C SER A 343 -3.11 12.69 -18.42
N ILE A 344 -3.77 13.79 -18.05
CA ILE A 344 -4.68 14.55 -18.94
C ILE A 344 -3.93 15.80 -19.44
N HIS A 345 -3.26 15.66 -20.57
CA HIS A 345 -2.64 16.77 -21.32
C HIS A 345 -2.82 16.58 -22.83
#